data_c90a835369f5fdb77a92964dc576949c
#
_entry.id   c90a835369f5fdb77a92964dc576949c
#
_cell.length_a   1.000
_cell.length_b   1.000
_cell.length_c   1.000
_cell.angle_alpha   90.00
_cell.angle_beta   90.00
_cell.angle_gamma   90.00
#
_symmetry.space_group_name_H-M   'P 1'
#
loop_
_entity.id
_entity.type
_entity.pdbx_description
1 polymer ?
#
loop_
_entity_poly.entity_id
_entity_poly.type
_entity_poly.pdbx_seq_one_letter_code
_entity_poly.pdbx_strand_id
1 'polypeptide(L)'
;MGSFFLDVLGILEYNRIVLKEKKEKVMKAIEIRNKYLNFFKNHGHNVIPSAPLIPENDPSVLFTTAGMQPLVPYLLGEKHPAGTRLTDYQKCVRTNDIDEVGDNRHLTYFEMLGNWSLGDYFKEESIQMSFDFLTKELGISKEKLSVTCFAGDDDCPRDEISANCWKKAGILEENIYFYGKDNNWWIAGEEGPCGPDTEMFLDTGKEPCGPNCDPSCDCGKYVEIWNNVFMEYFKDKNGYSKLKQRNVDTGLGLERMAMLLQGKETPFDTELFYPVMKKLEELQKVDIIESRRIIAEHLRSSMMIIADGGRPSNIDRGYVLRRL
;
A
#
# COMPACT_ATOMS: atom_id res chain seq x y z
N MET A 1 8.95 -54.85 26.51
CA MET A 1 8.99 -53.50 27.16
C MET A 1 9.76 -52.41 26.37
N GLY A 2 10.45 -52.76 25.30
CA GLY A 2 11.25 -51.76 24.52
C GLY A 2 10.48 -50.98 23.44
N SER A 3 9.35 -51.46 22.95
CA SER A 3 8.61 -50.82 21.86
C SER A 3 7.72 -49.65 22.31
N PHE A 4 7.20 -49.70 23.52
CA PHE A 4 6.29 -48.64 24.03
C PHE A 4 7.06 -47.33 24.42
N PHE A 5 8.33 -47.42 24.75
CA PHE A 5 9.17 -46.26 25.09
C PHE A 5 9.62 -45.44 23.85
N LEU A 6 9.74 -46.09 22.68
CA LEU A 6 10.10 -45.44 21.42
C LEU A 6 8.92 -44.67 20.85
N ASP A 7 7.68 -45.16 21.01
CA ASP A 7 6.48 -44.43 20.56
C ASP A 7 6.18 -43.18 21.42
N VAL A 8 6.42 -43.22 22.72
CA VAL A 8 6.19 -42.09 23.61
C VAL A 8 7.27 -40.99 23.37
N LEU A 9 8.52 -41.35 23.08
CA LEU A 9 9.55 -40.41 22.69
C LEU A 9 9.27 -39.74 21.32
N GLY A 10 8.79 -40.51 20.35
CA GLY A 10 8.36 -40.00 19.05
C GLY A 10 7.17 -39.03 19.15
N ILE A 11 6.19 -39.34 20.01
CA ILE A 11 5.03 -38.45 20.26
C ILE A 11 5.45 -37.18 21.03
N LEU A 12 6.39 -37.28 21.97
CA LEU A 12 6.94 -36.13 22.69
C LEU A 12 7.83 -35.27 21.79
N GLU A 13 8.57 -35.87 20.88
CA GLU A 13 9.38 -35.14 19.91
C GLU A 13 8.54 -34.53 18.79
N TYR A 14 7.52 -35.20 18.30
CA TYR A 14 6.49 -34.67 17.39
C TYR A 14 5.72 -33.52 18.07
N ASN A 15 5.25 -33.68 19.30
CA ASN A 15 4.64 -32.60 20.06
C ASN A 15 5.60 -31.46 20.38
N ARG A 16 6.91 -31.72 20.56
CA ARG A 16 7.94 -30.71 20.76
C ARG A 16 8.30 -30.00 19.46
N ILE A 17 8.19 -30.67 18.31
CA ILE A 17 8.32 -30.06 16.97
C ILE A 17 7.06 -29.25 16.64
N VAL A 18 5.88 -29.76 16.90
CA VAL A 18 4.59 -29.07 16.72
C VAL A 18 4.41 -27.93 17.74
N LEU A 19 4.95 -28.04 18.96
CA LEU A 19 4.99 -26.96 19.95
C LEU A 19 6.15 -26.02 19.75
N LYS A 20 7.19 -26.38 18.95
CA LYS A 20 8.27 -25.53 18.46
C LYS A 20 7.95 -24.88 17.13
N GLU A 21 6.91 -25.23 16.43
CA GLU A 21 6.20 -24.25 15.64
C GLU A 21 5.69 -23.22 16.67
N LYS A 22 6.60 -22.34 17.10
CA LYS A 22 6.21 -21.02 17.58
C LYS A 22 5.11 -20.61 16.62
N LYS A 23 3.88 -20.43 17.11
CA LYS A 23 2.94 -19.51 16.45
C LYS A 23 3.79 -18.26 16.26
N GLU A 24 4.41 -18.11 15.10
CA GLU A 24 4.98 -16.82 14.73
C GLU A 24 3.83 -15.87 14.93
N LYS A 25 4.01 -14.95 15.84
CA LYS A 25 2.96 -13.99 16.19
C LYS A 25 2.70 -13.20 14.92
N VAL A 26 1.67 -13.62 14.19
CA VAL A 26 1.28 -13.03 12.92
C VAL A 26 1.04 -11.54 13.15
N MET A 27 1.75 -10.69 12.41
CA MET A 27 1.69 -9.24 12.58
C MET A 27 0.32 -8.73 12.10
N LYS A 28 -0.43 -8.11 12.99
CA LYS A 28 -1.74 -7.53 12.67
C LYS A 28 -1.58 -6.18 11.97
N ALA A 29 -2.60 -5.78 11.21
CA ALA A 29 -2.63 -4.48 10.52
C ALA A 29 -2.37 -3.29 11.47
N ILE A 30 -2.94 -3.30 12.68
CA ILE A 30 -2.67 -2.27 13.68
C ILE A 30 -1.21 -2.24 14.14
N GLU A 31 -0.52 -3.38 14.20
CA GLU A 31 0.90 -3.45 14.57
C GLU A 31 1.76 -2.90 13.43
N ILE A 32 1.41 -3.19 12.16
CA ILE A 32 2.07 -2.63 10.95
C ILE A 32 1.94 -1.10 10.95
N ARG A 33 0.71 -0.58 11.11
CA ARG A 33 0.44 0.86 11.18
C ARG A 33 1.27 1.54 12.28
N ASN A 34 1.26 0.99 13.48
CA ASN A 34 2.01 1.56 14.61
C ASN A 34 3.52 1.52 14.38
N LYS A 35 4.05 0.45 13.79
CA LYS A 35 5.46 0.35 13.41
C LYS A 35 5.83 1.43 12.38
N TYR A 36 5.00 1.61 11.35
CA TYR A 36 5.20 2.63 10.32
C TYR A 36 5.28 4.04 10.92
N LEU A 37 4.26 4.44 11.66
CA LEU A 37 4.21 5.77 12.27
C LEU A 37 5.38 6.01 13.24
N ASN A 38 5.74 5.00 14.04
CA ASN A 38 6.87 5.09 14.97
C ASN A 38 8.20 5.16 14.23
N PHE A 39 8.37 4.38 13.15
CA PHE A 39 9.58 4.39 12.34
C PHE A 39 9.82 5.78 11.75
N PHE A 40 8.82 6.35 11.07
CA PHE A 40 8.95 7.69 10.47
C PHE A 40 9.06 8.80 11.52
N LYS A 41 8.36 8.69 12.64
CA LYS A 41 8.55 9.61 13.77
C LYS A 41 10.00 9.61 14.29
N ASN A 42 10.63 8.44 14.39
CA ASN A 42 12.04 8.31 14.79
C ASN A 42 13.01 8.85 13.72
N HIS A 43 12.55 9.01 12.48
CA HIS A 43 13.27 9.64 11.37
C HIS A 43 12.89 11.13 11.18
N GLY A 44 12.34 11.78 12.22
CA GLY A 44 12.07 13.22 12.25
C GLY A 44 10.77 13.65 11.58
N HIS A 45 9.86 12.72 11.25
CA HIS A 45 8.55 13.06 10.70
C HIS A 45 7.55 13.40 11.81
N ASN A 46 6.73 14.39 11.57
CA ASN A 46 5.60 14.69 12.44
C ASN A 46 4.40 13.85 12.01
N VAL A 47 3.81 13.15 12.98
CA VAL A 47 2.59 12.37 12.74
C VAL A 47 1.41 13.34 12.67
N ILE A 48 0.72 13.36 11.53
CA ILE A 48 -0.48 14.16 11.30
C ILE A 48 -1.72 13.29 11.35
N PRO A 49 -2.90 13.87 11.67
CA PRO A 49 -4.15 13.11 11.63
C PRO A 49 -4.57 12.77 10.21
N SER A 50 -5.19 11.60 10.01
CA SER A 50 -5.86 11.26 8.76
C SER A 50 -6.91 12.30 8.42
N ALA A 51 -6.88 12.84 7.22
CA ALA A 51 -7.94 13.72 6.72
C ALA A 51 -9.28 12.96 6.59
N PRO A 52 -10.41 13.66 6.61
CA PRO A 52 -11.71 13.05 6.34
C PRO A 52 -11.77 12.40 4.94
N LEU A 53 -12.53 11.31 4.82
CA LEU A 53 -12.83 10.70 3.52
C LEU A 53 -13.60 11.63 2.58
N ILE A 54 -14.35 12.57 3.16
CA ILE A 54 -15.08 13.60 2.42
C ILE A 54 -14.21 14.86 2.42
N PRO A 55 -13.56 15.20 1.27
CA PRO A 55 -12.71 16.39 1.20
C PRO A 55 -13.51 17.67 1.48
N GLU A 56 -13.02 18.51 2.38
CA GLU A 56 -13.70 19.76 2.74
C GLU A 56 -13.49 20.85 1.69
N ASN A 57 -12.32 20.88 1.03
CA ASN A 57 -11.89 21.97 0.16
C ASN A 57 -11.54 21.53 -1.28
N ASP A 58 -11.91 20.33 -1.68
CA ASP A 58 -11.67 19.81 -3.02
C ASP A 58 -12.95 19.27 -3.64
N PRO A 59 -13.66 20.10 -4.43
CA PRO A 59 -14.88 19.67 -5.12
C PRO A 59 -14.61 18.81 -6.37
N SER A 60 -13.35 18.68 -6.81
CA SER A 60 -12.98 17.91 -8.00
C SER A 60 -13.10 16.40 -7.80
N VAL A 61 -13.10 15.94 -6.55
CA VAL A 61 -13.18 14.52 -6.19
C VAL A 61 -14.31 14.25 -5.21
N LEU A 62 -14.89 13.07 -5.31
CA LEU A 62 -15.96 12.65 -4.40
C LEU A 62 -15.41 12.26 -3.01
N PHE A 63 -14.27 11.60 -2.98
CA PHE A 63 -13.62 11.11 -1.76
C PHE A 63 -12.11 11.34 -1.82
N THR A 64 -11.47 11.30 -0.67
CA THR A 64 -10.01 11.24 -0.56
C THR A 64 -9.54 9.87 -1.09
N THR A 65 -8.75 9.88 -2.15
CA THR A 65 -8.31 8.68 -2.89
C THR A 65 -6.86 8.29 -2.64
N ALA A 66 -6.06 9.21 -2.08
CA ALA A 66 -4.63 9.03 -1.81
C ALA A 66 -4.17 9.89 -0.64
N GLY A 67 -3.08 9.46 0.01
CA GLY A 67 -2.54 10.14 1.19
C GLY A 67 -2.09 11.58 0.93
N MET A 68 -1.57 11.85 -0.26
CA MET A 68 -1.08 13.18 -0.63
C MET A 68 -2.20 14.18 -0.98
N GLN A 69 -3.40 13.73 -1.26
CA GLN A 69 -4.46 14.61 -1.76
C GLN A 69 -4.76 15.79 -0.82
N PRO A 70 -4.88 15.61 0.51
CA PRO A 70 -5.02 16.74 1.44
C PRO A 70 -3.78 17.65 1.50
N LEU A 71 -2.64 17.19 0.99
CA LEU A 71 -1.35 17.88 1.07
C LEU A 71 -0.97 18.65 -0.21
N VAL A 72 -1.81 18.63 -1.25
CA VAL A 72 -1.54 19.32 -2.53
C VAL A 72 -1.09 20.76 -2.38
N PRO A 73 -1.71 21.63 -1.56
CA PRO A 73 -1.23 23.02 -1.38
C PRO A 73 0.22 23.10 -0.89
N TYR A 74 0.62 22.17 -0.01
CA TYR A 74 1.96 22.11 0.56
C TYR A 74 2.99 21.55 -0.41
N LEU A 75 2.60 20.61 -1.27
CA LEU A 75 3.40 20.11 -2.39
C LEU A 75 3.66 21.22 -3.42
N LEU A 76 2.75 22.19 -3.53
CA LEU A 76 2.88 23.37 -4.38
C LEU A 76 3.67 24.52 -3.73
N GLY A 77 4.11 24.37 -2.48
CA GLY A 77 5.04 25.28 -1.81
C GLY A 77 4.44 26.09 -0.67
N GLU A 78 3.20 25.84 -0.27
CA GLU A 78 2.69 26.36 1.00
C GLU A 78 3.42 25.72 2.18
N LYS A 79 3.48 26.41 3.31
CA LYS A 79 4.10 25.87 4.52
C LYS A 79 3.10 25.08 5.33
N HIS A 80 3.37 23.81 5.55
CA HIS A 80 2.54 22.99 6.43
C HIS A 80 2.84 23.34 7.91
N PRO A 81 1.79 23.51 8.76
CA PRO A 81 1.98 23.89 10.17
C PRO A 81 2.78 22.88 10.99
N ALA A 82 2.75 21.60 10.63
CA ALA A 82 3.52 20.55 11.28
C ALA A 82 4.95 20.37 10.71
N GLY A 83 5.40 21.21 9.76
CA GLY A 83 6.77 21.15 9.23
C GLY A 83 6.89 20.47 7.87
N THR A 84 8.11 20.06 7.52
CA THR A 84 8.47 19.58 6.18
C THR A 84 8.50 18.06 6.04
N ARG A 85 8.60 17.32 7.15
CA ARG A 85 8.57 15.86 7.21
C ARG A 85 7.28 15.41 7.89
N LEU A 86 6.40 14.76 7.16
CA LEU A 86 5.09 14.35 7.64
C LEU A 86 4.90 12.85 7.45
N THR A 87 4.09 12.24 8.30
CA THR A 87 3.62 10.85 8.15
C THR A 87 2.24 10.68 8.74
N ASP A 88 1.44 9.81 8.12
CA ASP A 88 0.15 9.38 8.67
C ASP A 88 -0.28 7.99 8.17
N TYR A 89 -1.48 7.60 8.57
CA TYR A 89 -2.30 6.61 7.88
C TYR A 89 -3.53 7.33 7.32
N GLN A 90 -3.63 7.45 6.02
CA GLN A 90 -4.75 8.13 5.38
C GLN A 90 -5.84 7.13 5.00
N LYS A 91 -7.06 7.39 5.44
CA LYS A 91 -8.27 6.71 4.97
C LYS A 91 -8.51 7.09 3.51
N CYS A 92 -8.71 6.10 2.64
CA CYS A 92 -8.92 6.31 1.21
C CYS A 92 -10.15 5.55 0.71
N VAL A 93 -10.85 6.13 -0.27
CA VAL A 93 -11.94 5.49 -1.01
C VAL A 93 -11.73 5.67 -2.51
N ARG A 94 -11.58 4.56 -3.24
CA ARG A 94 -11.49 4.52 -4.70
C ARG A 94 -12.75 3.93 -5.29
N THR A 95 -13.55 4.75 -5.94
CA THR A 95 -14.85 4.36 -6.49
C THR A 95 -14.75 3.61 -7.81
N ASN A 96 -13.64 3.73 -8.51
CA ASN A 96 -13.39 3.01 -9.76
C ASN A 96 -13.32 1.49 -9.54
N ASP A 97 -12.89 1.07 -8.34
CA ASP A 97 -12.68 -0.34 -8.01
C ASP A 97 -13.96 -1.03 -7.52
N ILE A 98 -15.08 -0.30 -7.35
CA ILE A 98 -16.34 -0.85 -6.79
C ILE A 98 -16.84 -2.07 -7.56
N ASP A 99 -16.78 -2.01 -8.90
CA ASP A 99 -17.31 -3.08 -9.76
C ASP A 99 -16.37 -4.30 -9.83
N GLU A 100 -15.13 -4.16 -9.35
CA GLU A 100 -14.13 -5.22 -9.28
C GLU A 100 -14.10 -5.93 -7.92
N VAL A 101 -14.76 -5.33 -6.91
CA VAL A 101 -14.84 -5.93 -5.56
C VAL A 101 -15.58 -7.25 -5.62
N GLY A 102 -15.04 -8.26 -4.96
CA GLY A 102 -15.49 -9.65 -5.01
C GLY A 102 -14.37 -10.58 -5.45
N ASP A 103 -13.40 -10.04 -6.18
CA ASP A 103 -12.17 -10.75 -6.50
C ASP A 103 -11.28 -10.95 -5.24
N ASN A 104 -10.02 -11.25 -5.42
CA ASN A 104 -9.11 -11.55 -4.32
C ASN A 104 -8.21 -10.37 -3.89
N ARG A 105 -8.41 -9.15 -4.45
CA ARG A 105 -7.48 -8.02 -4.21
C ARG A 105 -8.11 -6.64 -4.12
N HIS A 106 -9.22 -6.36 -4.83
CA HIS A 106 -9.80 -5.02 -4.90
C HIS A 106 -10.60 -4.65 -3.65
N LEU A 107 -10.38 -3.45 -3.18
CA LEU A 107 -11.07 -2.84 -2.03
C LEU A 107 -11.47 -1.40 -2.40
N THR A 108 -12.70 -1.02 -2.10
CA THR A 108 -13.18 0.37 -2.25
C THR A 108 -12.58 1.27 -1.15
N TYR A 109 -12.64 0.81 0.11
CA TYR A 109 -12.00 1.48 1.24
C TYR A 109 -10.72 0.76 1.65
N PHE A 110 -9.66 1.53 1.85
CA PHE A 110 -8.39 1.03 2.37
C PHE A 110 -7.65 2.13 3.14
N GLU A 111 -6.63 1.74 3.90
CA GLU A 111 -5.72 2.66 4.56
C GLU A 111 -4.39 2.73 3.81
N MET A 112 -3.98 3.94 3.46
CA MET A 112 -2.69 4.23 2.87
C MET A 112 -1.76 4.77 3.96
N LEU A 113 -0.67 4.06 4.25
CA LEU A 113 0.39 4.56 5.10
C LEU A 113 1.30 5.45 4.25
N GLY A 114 1.48 6.70 4.67
CA GLY A 114 2.20 7.70 3.89
C GLY A 114 3.28 8.43 4.68
N ASN A 115 4.35 8.78 3.98
CA ASN A 115 5.34 9.73 4.46
C ASN A 115 5.69 10.72 3.37
N TRP A 116 5.89 11.97 3.76
CA TRP A 116 6.09 13.09 2.84
C TRP A 116 7.31 13.90 3.22
N SER A 117 8.01 14.36 2.17
CA SER A 117 9.04 15.40 2.26
C SER A 117 8.55 16.62 1.48
N LEU A 118 8.37 17.73 2.15
CA LEU A 118 7.96 19.00 1.54
C LEU A 118 9.21 19.89 1.36
N GLY A 119 10.01 19.56 0.33
CA GLY A 119 11.25 20.29 0.04
C GLY A 119 12.40 20.00 0.99
N ASP A 120 12.40 18.88 1.72
CA ASP A 120 13.43 18.49 2.68
C ASP A 120 14.35 17.40 2.08
N TYR A 121 14.06 16.13 2.29
CA TYR A 121 14.80 15.03 1.68
C TYR A 121 14.24 14.64 0.31
N PHE A 122 15.00 13.84 -0.44
CA PHE A 122 14.59 13.35 -1.76
C PHE A 122 14.95 11.87 -1.95
N LYS A 123 15.29 11.43 -3.16
CA LYS A 123 15.41 10.03 -3.59
C LYS A 123 16.24 9.15 -2.65
N GLU A 124 17.45 9.56 -2.32
CA GLU A 124 18.40 8.72 -1.57
C GLU A 124 17.89 8.40 -0.17
N GLU A 125 17.45 9.40 0.58
CA GLU A 125 16.94 9.21 1.94
C GLU A 125 15.59 8.48 1.94
N SER A 126 14.69 8.80 0.98
CA SER A 126 13.40 8.13 0.83
C SER A 126 13.57 6.64 0.57
N ILE A 127 14.39 6.27 -0.40
CA ILE A 127 14.65 4.87 -0.77
C ILE A 127 15.30 4.12 0.40
N GLN A 128 16.26 4.73 1.08
CA GLN A 128 16.90 4.10 2.24
C GLN A 128 15.90 3.84 3.38
N MET A 129 15.02 4.81 3.70
CA MET A 129 14.00 4.62 4.72
C MET A 129 12.99 3.54 4.32
N SER A 130 12.55 3.50 3.07
CA SER A 130 11.65 2.46 2.59
C SER A 130 12.27 1.07 2.69
N PHE A 131 13.52 0.92 2.24
CA PHE A 131 14.27 -0.33 2.35
C PHE A 131 14.44 -0.77 3.81
N ASP A 132 14.83 0.15 4.70
CA ASP A 132 15.04 -0.13 6.11
C ASP A 132 13.73 -0.52 6.80
N PHE A 133 12.63 0.14 6.50
CA PHE A 133 11.33 -0.22 7.05
C PHE A 133 10.91 -1.64 6.63
N LEU A 134 10.99 -1.96 5.34
CA LEU A 134 10.62 -3.28 4.83
C LEU A 134 11.50 -4.39 5.40
N THR A 135 12.81 -4.18 5.44
CA THR A 135 13.76 -5.25 5.81
C THR A 135 14.02 -5.34 7.32
N LYS A 136 14.18 -4.20 8.01
CA LYS A 136 14.55 -4.18 9.44
C LYS A 136 13.33 -4.17 10.36
N GLU A 137 12.26 -3.43 10.01
CA GLU A 137 11.08 -3.32 10.85
C GLU A 137 10.05 -4.40 10.57
N LEU A 138 9.80 -4.72 9.29
CA LEU A 138 8.85 -5.77 8.91
C LEU A 138 9.50 -7.14 8.74
N GLY A 139 10.84 -7.21 8.64
CA GLY A 139 11.59 -8.47 8.53
C GLY A 139 11.45 -9.14 7.16
N ILE A 140 11.09 -8.38 6.12
CA ILE A 140 11.02 -8.90 4.77
C ILE A 140 12.44 -9.15 4.25
N SER A 141 12.69 -10.36 3.74
CA SER A 141 13.98 -10.68 3.10
C SER A 141 14.15 -9.86 1.83
N LYS A 142 15.31 -9.20 1.70
CA LYS A 142 15.63 -8.36 0.53
C LYS A 142 15.66 -9.14 -0.78
N GLU A 143 15.94 -10.43 -0.73
CA GLU A 143 15.94 -11.34 -1.87
C GLU A 143 14.55 -11.55 -2.47
N LYS A 144 13.49 -11.23 -1.69
CA LYS A 144 12.09 -11.26 -2.14
C LYS A 144 11.61 -9.90 -2.66
N LEU A 145 12.43 -8.87 -2.59
CA LEU A 145 12.08 -7.54 -3.06
C LEU A 145 12.54 -7.34 -4.50
N SER A 146 11.62 -6.84 -5.32
CA SER A 146 11.90 -6.26 -6.63
C SER A 146 11.44 -4.82 -6.64
N VAL A 147 12.08 -3.98 -7.44
CA VAL A 147 11.74 -2.56 -7.52
C VAL A 147 11.67 -2.13 -8.99
N THR A 148 10.85 -1.12 -9.24
CA THR A 148 10.75 -0.50 -10.55
C THR A 148 11.26 0.94 -10.50
N CYS A 149 11.71 1.47 -11.62
CA CYS A 149 12.14 2.84 -11.80
C CYS A 149 11.67 3.34 -13.16
N PHE A 150 11.53 4.65 -13.30
CA PHE A 150 11.12 5.25 -14.56
C PHE A 150 12.16 5.04 -15.67
N ALA A 151 11.71 4.53 -16.83
CA ALA A 151 12.57 4.21 -17.96
C ALA A 151 13.06 5.45 -18.74
N GLY A 152 12.45 6.61 -18.51
CA GLY A 152 12.71 7.84 -19.25
C GLY A 152 11.88 7.96 -20.53
N ASP A 153 11.66 9.19 -20.95
CA ASP A 153 11.06 9.60 -22.23
C ASP A 153 11.53 11.00 -22.63
N ASP A 154 10.82 11.65 -23.56
CA ASP A 154 11.18 12.98 -24.06
C ASP A 154 11.01 14.09 -23.00
N ASP A 155 10.14 13.88 -21.98
CA ASP A 155 9.85 14.86 -20.93
C ASP A 155 10.78 14.75 -19.72
N CYS A 156 11.19 13.51 -19.39
CA CYS A 156 12.00 13.22 -18.20
C CYS A 156 13.00 12.09 -18.48
N PRO A 157 14.28 12.27 -18.08
CA PRO A 157 15.29 11.25 -18.30
C PRO A 157 15.04 10.00 -17.44
N ARG A 158 15.61 8.88 -17.91
CA ARG A 158 15.64 7.61 -17.15
C ARG A 158 16.17 7.82 -15.73
N ASP A 159 15.50 7.24 -14.74
CA ASP A 159 15.81 7.41 -13.32
C ASP A 159 16.94 6.50 -12.82
N GLU A 160 18.15 6.77 -13.32
CA GLU A 160 19.37 6.09 -12.86
C GLU A 160 19.70 6.41 -11.39
N ILE A 161 19.22 7.55 -10.87
CA ILE A 161 19.48 7.94 -9.48
C ILE A 161 18.76 6.99 -8.53
N SER A 162 17.47 6.75 -8.73
CA SER A 162 16.69 5.80 -7.92
C SER A 162 17.23 4.37 -8.04
N ALA A 163 17.56 3.92 -9.25
CA ALA A 163 18.15 2.61 -9.47
C ALA A 163 19.48 2.42 -8.71
N ASN A 164 20.36 3.43 -8.75
CA ASN A 164 21.61 3.40 -8.01
C ASN A 164 21.40 3.45 -6.48
N CYS A 165 20.38 4.17 -5.99
CA CYS A 165 20.02 4.17 -4.56
C CYS A 165 19.55 2.78 -4.13
N TRP A 166 18.74 2.09 -4.91
CA TRP A 166 18.31 0.72 -4.64
C TRP A 166 19.47 -0.28 -4.62
N LYS A 167 20.39 -0.19 -5.59
CA LYS A 167 21.62 -1.00 -5.59
C LYS A 167 22.45 -0.78 -4.32
N LYS A 168 22.65 0.48 -3.92
CA LYS A 168 23.37 0.82 -2.67
C LYS A 168 22.65 0.31 -1.42
N ALA A 169 21.32 0.33 -1.39
CA ALA A 169 20.51 -0.21 -0.29
C ALA A 169 20.62 -1.74 -0.19
N GLY A 170 20.94 -2.44 -1.28
CA GLY A 170 21.19 -3.87 -1.31
C GLY A 170 20.22 -4.69 -2.16
N ILE A 171 19.41 -4.06 -3.00
CA ILE A 171 18.61 -4.74 -4.03
C ILE A 171 19.54 -5.21 -5.15
N LEU A 172 19.36 -6.46 -5.59
CA LEU A 172 20.13 -7.04 -6.69
C LEU A 172 19.78 -6.35 -8.01
N GLU A 173 20.75 -6.23 -8.91
CA GLU A 173 20.55 -5.51 -10.18
C GLU A 173 19.48 -6.16 -11.05
N GLU A 174 19.40 -7.50 -11.06
CA GLU A 174 18.37 -8.27 -11.73
C GLU A 174 16.95 -8.08 -11.21
N ASN A 175 16.79 -7.50 -10.02
CA ASN A 175 15.52 -7.18 -9.37
C ASN A 175 15.14 -5.70 -9.51
N ILE A 176 15.86 -4.94 -10.36
CA ILE A 176 15.58 -3.53 -10.67
C ILE A 176 15.08 -3.43 -12.10
N TYR A 177 13.81 -3.11 -12.26
CA TYR A 177 13.14 -3.02 -13.55
C TYR A 177 12.90 -1.56 -13.94
N PHE A 178 12.70 -1.32 -15.23
CA PHE A 178 12.45 0.04 -15.73
C PHE A 178 11.22 0.03 -16.63
N TYR A 179 10.22 0.84 -16.26
CA TYR A 179 8.98 0.97 -17.03
C TYR A 179 8.69 2.41 -17.41
N GLY A 180 7.82 2.59 -18.39
CA GLY A 180 7.37 3.90 -18.87
C GLY A 180 6.37 4.58 -17.93
N LYS A 181 5.79 5.68 -18.44
CA LYS A 181 4.81 6.49 -17.69
C LYS A 181 3.56 5.72 -17.24
N ASP A 182 3.20 4.65 -17.93
CA ASP A 182 2.04 3.85 -17.56
C ASP A 182 2.20 3.12 -16.22
N ASN A 183 3.46 2.90 -15.78
CA ASN A 183 3.78 2.18 -14.55
C ASN A 183 4.59 3.01 -13.55
N ASN A 184 5.51 3.87 -14.02
CA ASN A 184 6.44 4.59 -13.14
C ASN A 184 6.38 6.11 -13.28
N TRP A 185 5.16 6.62 -13.39
CA TRP A 185 4.89 8.06 -13.35
C TRP A 185 3.56 8.33 -12.67
N TRP A 186 3.59 9.14 -11.63
CA TRP A 186 2.39 9.51 -10.91
C TRP A 186 2.07 11.00 -11.05
N ILE A 187 0.77 11.33 -11.12
CA ILE A 187 0.24 12.69 -11.24
C ILE A 187 -0.98 12.88 -10.34
N ALA A 188 -1.05 14.01 -9.66
CA ALA A 188 -2.20 14.41 -8.84
C ALA A 188 -3.32 14.99 -9.70
N GLY A 189 -4.27 14.15 -10.12
CA GLY A 189 -5.36 14.54 -11.00
C GLY A 189 -4.95 14.67 -12.47
N GLU A 190 -5.72 15.40 -13.27
CA GLU A 190 -5.41 15.65 -14.68
C GLU A 190 -4.32 16.71 -14.85
N GLU A 191 -4.34 17.73 -13.99
CA GLU A 191 -3.36 18.81 -13.87
C GLU A 191 -2.89 18.87 -12.40
N GLY A 192 -1.57 18.85 -12.16
CA GLY A 192 -1.07 18.88 -10.78
C GLY A 192 0.41 18.52 -10.63
N PRO A 193 0.88 18.48 -9.39
CA PRO A 193 2.24 18.02 -9.09
C PRO A 193 2.40 16.56 -9.50
N CYS A 194 3.54 16.24 -10.11
CA CYS A 194 3.80 14.93 -10.69
C CYS A 194 5.31 14.63 -10.71
N GLY A 195 5.63 13.40 -11.04
CA GLY A 195 7.02 12.99 -11.25
C GLY A 195 7.19 11.50 -11.43
N PRO A 196 8.42 11.06 -11.71
CA PRO A 196 8.76 9.65 -11.76
C PRO A 196 8.58 9.02 -10.38
N ASP A 197 8.22 7.77 -10.38
CA ASP A 197 8.13 7.01 -9.16
C ASP A 197 8.98 5.74 -9.20
N THR A 198 9.08 5.10 -8.04
CA THR A 198 9.72 3.80 -7.86
C THR A 198 8.82 2.96 -6.96
N GLU A 199 8.38 1.85 -7.49
CA GLU A 199 7.50 0.93 -6.79
C GLU A 199 8.30 -0.24 -6.23
N MET A 200 7.84 -0.75 -5.09
CA MET A 200 8.39 -1.93 -4.43
C MET A 200 7.42 -3.08 -4.53
N PHE A 201 7.91 -4.23 -4.96
CA PHE A 201 7.16 -5.45 -5.12
C PHE A 201 7.70 -6.55 -4.21
N LEU A 202 6.80 -7.36 -3.69
CA LEU A 202 7.13 -8.58 -2.95
C LEU A 202 6.90 -9.80 -3.82
N ASP A 203 7.92 -10.65 -3.94
CA ASP A 203 7.78 -12.00 -4.53
C ASP A 203 7.02 -12.88 -3.53
N THR A 204 5.85 -13.33 -3.93
CA THR A 204 4.96 -14.18 -3.13
C THR A 204 5.40 -15.64 -3.06
N GLY A 205 6.41 -16.02 -3.85
CA GLY A 205 6.86 -17.38 -4.02
C GLY A 205 6.05 -18.22 -5.00
N LYS A 206 5.07 -17.64 -5.70
CA LYS A 206 4.38 -18.32 -6.80
C LYS A 206 5.34 -18.58 -7.97
N GLU A 207 5.08 -19.65 -8.72
CA GLU A 207 5.82 -19.95 -9.93
C GLU A 207 5.65 -18.84 -10.99
N PRO A 208 6.67 -18.52 -11.77
CA PRO A 208 6.55 -17.59 -12.89
C PRO A 208 5.48 -18.02 -13.88
N CYS A 209 4.68 -17.08 -14.39
CA CYS A 209 3.67 -17.35 -15.41
C CYS A 209 4.25 -17.63 -16.80
N GLY A 210 5.55 -17.40 -16.99
CA GLY A 210 6.28 -17.62 -18.23
C GLY A 210 7.71 -17.07 -18.17
N PRO A 211 8.48 -17.16 -19.27
CA PRO A 211 9.89 -16.75 -19.30
C PRO A 211 10.10 -15.23 -19.10
N ASN A 212 9.08 -14.42 -19.36
CA ASN A 212 9.11 -12.96 -19.21
C ASN A 212 8.28 -12.50 -18.00
N CYS A 213 8.13 -13.34 -16.98
CA CYS A 213 7.41 -12.98 -15.77
C CYS A 213 8.21 -11.97 -14.95
N ASP A 214 7.66 -10.77 -14.76
CA ASP A 214 8.27 -9.66 -14.05
C ASP A 214 7.21 -8.87 -13.24
N PRO A 215 7.56 -7.80 -12.53
CA PRO A 215 6.62 -7.01 -11.74
C PRO A 215 5.45 -6.40 -12.51
N SER A 216 5.51 -6.27 -13.84
CA SER A 216 4.39 -5.80 -14.66
C SER A 216 3.32 -6.87 -14.91
N CYS A 217 3.55 -8.12 -14.50
CA CYS A 217 2.60 -9.22 -14.69
C CYS A 217 1.53 -9.26 -13.61
N ASP A 218 0.27 -9.43 -14.01
CA ASP A 218 -0.89 -9.63 -13.11
C ASP A 218 -1.03 -11.06 -12.56
N CYS A 219 -0.03 -11.92 -12.72
CA CYS A 219 -0.09 -13.33 -12.31
C CYS A 219 -0.07 -13.53 -10.78
N GLY A 220 0.24 -12.49 -10.01
CA GLY A 220 0.32 -12.52 -8.56
C GLY A 220 1.61 -13.12 -8.00
N LYS A 221 2.65 -13.33 -8.83
CA LYS A 221 4.00 -13.65 -8.34
C LYS A 221 4.61 -12.43 -7.66
N TYR A 222 4.56 -11.30 -8.31
CA TYR A 222 4.97 -10.02 -7.76
C TYR A 222 3.74 -9.21 -7.35
N VAL A 223 3.73 -8.73 -6.13
CA VAL A 223 2.65 -7.90 -5.60
C VAL A 223 3.24 -6.56 -5.18
N GLU A 224 2.77 -5.48 -5.79
CA GLU A 224 3.14 -4.13 -5.40
C GLU A 224 2.73 -3.87 -3.95
N ILE A 225 3.66 -3.39 -3.13
CA ILE A 225 3.47 -3.15 -1.70
C ILE A 225 3.61 -1.68 -1.32
N TRP A 226 4.41 -0.92 -2.06
CA TRP A 226 4.70 0.48 -1.74
C TRP A 226 5.13 1.23 -2.99
N ASN A 227 4.77 2.51 -3.09
CA ASN A 227 5.22 3.41 -4.13
C ASN A 227 5.83 4.67 -3.52
N ASN A 228 6.99 5.11 -4.04
CA ASN A 228 7.63 6.39 -3.71
C ASN A 228 7.62 7.28 -4.95
N VAL A 229 6.90 8.38 -4.88
CA VAL A 229 6.76 9.36 -5.96
C VAL A 229 7.71 10.54 -5.72
N PHE A 230 8.52 10.86 -6.70
CA PHE A 230 9.47 11.96 -6.66
C PHE A 230 8.94 13.16 -7.43
N MET A 231 8.13 13.98 -6.75
CA MET A 231 7.44 15.11 -7.35
C MET A 231 8.38 16.28 -7.55
N GLU A 232 8.83 16.48 -8.78
CA GLU A 232 9.64 17.64 -9.19
C GLU A 232 9.07 18.37 -10.41
N TYR A 233 7.90 17.91 -10.92
CA TYR A 233 7.21 18.52 -12.06
C TYR A 233 5.78 18.90 -11.71
N PHE A 234 5.25 19.83 -12.49
CA PHE A 234 3.84 20.18 -12.54
C PHE A 234 3.35 19.98 -13.98
N LYS A 235 2.27 19.25 -14.15
CA LYS A 235 1.60 19.09 -15.44
C LYS A 235 0.40 20.02 -15.53
N ASP A 236 0.29 20.75 -16.61
CA ASP A 236 -0.88 21.49 -17.03
C ASP A 236 -1.20 21.19 -18.50
N LYS A 237 -2.16 21.91 -19.08
CA LYS A 237 -2.56 21.78 -20.49
C LYS A 237 -1.46 22.11 -21.50
N ASN A 238 -0.38 22.78 -21.07
CA ASN A 238 0.77 23.15 -21.92
C ASN A 238 1.93 22.14 -21.81
N GLY A 239 1.80 21.14 -20.95
CA GLY A 239 2.83 20.12 -20.71
C GLY A 239 3.43 20.18 -19.31
N TYR A 240 4.71 19.77 -19.18
CA TYR A 240 5.40 19.66 -17.92
C TYR A 240 6.29 20.86 -17.62
N SER A 241 6.25 21.38 -16.41
CA SER A 241 7.16 22.40 -15.89
C SER A 241 7.75 21.95 -14.55
N LYS A 242 8.91 22.48 -14.16
CA LYS A 242 9.51 22.11 -12.87
C LYS A 242 8.82 22.80 -11.71
N LEU A 243 8.58 22.07 -10.62
CA LEU A 243 8.15 22.63 -9.34
C LEU A 243 9.27 23.51 -8.74
N LYS A 244 8.87 24.45 -7.89
CA LYS A 244 9.82 25.29 -7.12
C LYS A 244 10.59 24.51 -6.07
N GLN A 245 10.00 23.45 -5.55
CA GLN A 245 10.60 22.53 -4.57
C GLN A 245 10.41 21.09 -5.05
N ARG A 246 11.34 20.21 -4.68
CA ARG A 246 11.22 18.77 -4.91
C ARG A 246 10.59 18.14 -3.69
N ASN A 247 9.58 17.30 -3.90
CA ASN A 247 8.87 16.64 -2.82
C ASN A 247 8.96 15.13 -2.96
N VAL A 248 8.75 14.44 -1.85
CA VAL A 248 8.51 13.00 -1.82
C VAL A 248 7.09 12.78 -1.33
N ASP A 249 6.36 11.95 -2.06
CA ASP A 249 5.10 11.34 -1.64
C ASP A 249 5.25 9.83 -1.64
N THR A 250 4.69 9.16 -0.65
CA THR A 250 4.73 7.69 -0.63
C THR A 250 3.38 7.12 -0.23
N GLY A 251 3.09 5.91 -0.72
CA GLY A 251 1.86 5.21 -0.39
C GLY A 251 2.05 3.70 -0.26
N LEU A 252 1.87 3.18 0.97
CA LEU A 252 1.87 1.75 1.28
C LEU A 252 0.46 1.31 1.67
N GLY A 253 -0.10 0.33 0.94
CA GLY A 253 -1.43 -0.23 1.24
C GLY A 253 -1.40 -1.12 2.48
N LEU A 254 -2.06 -0.69 3.56
CA LEU A 254 -2.05 -1.43 4.84
C LEU A 254 -2.66 -2.82 4.72
N GLU A 255 -3.81 -2.95 4.05
CA GLU A 255 -4.52 -4.22 3.88
C GLU A 255 -3.71 -5.22 3.06
N ARG A 256 -3.06 -4.73 2.00
CA ARG A 256 -2.19 -5.54 1.14
C ARG A 256 -0.95 -6.01 1.91
N MET A 257 -0.31 -5.13 2.66
CA MET A 257 0.83 -5.48 3.50
C MET A 257 0.45 -6.47 4.60
N ALA A 258 -0.70 -6.27 5.26
CA ALA A 258 -1.21 -7.20 6.27
C ALA A 258 -1.46 -8.60 5.67
N MET A 259 -2.09 -8.67 4.51
CA MET A 259 -2.32 -9.91 3.77
C MET A 259 -1.01 -10.67 3.54
N LEU A 260 -0.01 -10.00 3.00
CA LEU A 260 1.28 -10.61 2.65
C LEU A 260 2.07 -11.07 3.89
N LEU A 261 2.16 -10.24 4.94
CA LEU A 261 2.86 -10.58 6.17
C LEU A 261 2.16 -11.68 6.99
N GLN A 262 0.86 -11.84 6.79
CA GLN A 262 0.07 -12.91 7.40
C GLN A 262 0.06 -14.19 6.56
N GLY A 263 0.72 -14.20 5.41
CA GLY A 263 0.74 -15.34 4.49
C GLY A 263 -0.67 -15.70 3.99
N LYS A 264 -1.52 -14.69 3.77
CA LYS A 264 -2.89 -14.86 3.29
C LYS A 264 -2.97 -14.65 1.78
N GLU A 265 -3.91 -15.33 1.14
CA GLU A 265 -4.13 -15.19 -0.31
C GLU A 265 -4.95 -13.97 -0.67
N THR A 266 -5.81 -13.52 0.27
CA THR A 266 -6.68 -12.35 0.06
C THR A 266 -6.72 -11.46 1.31
N PRO A 267 -7.00 -10.14 1.17
CA PRO A 267 -7.23 -9.27 2.32
C PRO A 267 -8.39 -9.75 3.21
N PHE A 268 -9.36 -10.45 2.62
CA PHE A 268 -10.54 -10.98 3.30
C PHE A 268 -10.22 -12.08 4.31
N ASP A 269 -9.05 -12.71 4.21
CA ASP A 269 -8.57 -13.74 5.14
C ASP A 269 -7.78 -13.16 6.33
N THR A 270 -7.55 -11.84 6.33
CA THR A 270 -6.88 -11.14 7.43
C THR A 270 -7.87 -10.83 8.57
N GLU A 271 -7.34 -10.46 9.73
CA GLU A 271 -8.18 -10.06 10.87
C GLU A 271 -9.06 -8.82 10.61
N LEU A 272 -8.79 -8.07 9.55
CA LEU A 272 -9.60 -6.92 9.16
C LEU A 272 -10.98 -7.32 8.64
N PHE A 273 -11.09 -8.46 7.99
CA PHE A 273 -12.32 -8.94 7.36
C PHE A 273 -12.81 -10.28 7.92
N TYR A 274 -11.89 -11.13 8.39
CA TYR A 274 -12.20 -12.50 8.80
C TYR A 274 -13.42 -12.63 9.74
N PRO A 275 -13.60 -11.76 10.78
CA PRO A 275 -14.77 -11.87 11.65
C PRO A 275 -16.11 -11.68 10.92
N VAL A 276 -16.14 -10.74 9.94
CA VAL A 276 -17.32 -10.46 9.11
C VAL A 276 -17.54 -11.60 8.12
N MET A 277 -16.46 -12.03 7.43
CA MET A 277 -16.51 -13.17 6.50
C MET A 277 -17.07 -14.44 7.15
N LYS A 278 -16.58 -14.75 8.36
CA LYS A 278 -17.08 -15.90 9.14
C LYS A 278 -18.55 -15.74 9.50
N LYS A 279 -19.00 -14.53 9.89
CA LYS A 279 -20.40 -14.30 10.21
C LYS A 279 -21.30 -14.43 8.98
N LEU A 280 -20.85 -13.97 7.83
CA LEU A 280 -21.57 -14.14 6.56
C LEU A 280 -21.68 -15.61 6.15
N GLU A 281 -20.61 -16.40 6.36
CA GLU A 281 -20.62 -17.83 6.13
C GLU A 281 -21.69 -18.57 6.96
N GLU A 282 -21.87 -18.18 8.23
CA GLU A 282 -22.93 -18.73 9.09
C GLU A 282 -24.36 -18.37 8.64
N LEU A 283 -24.52 -17.20 7.98
CA LEU A 283 -25.84 -16.66 7.61
C LEU A 283 -26.26 -17.02 6.18
N GLN A 284 -25.32 -17.37 5.32
CA GLN A 284 -25.60 -17.64 3.91
C GLN A 284 -26.41 -18.93 3.72
N LYS A 285 -27.26 -18.93 2.68
CA LYS A 285 -28.01 -20.10 2.23
C LYS A 285 -27.32 -20.84 1.09
N VAL A 286 -26.50 -20.12 0.33
CA VAL A 286 -25.72 -20.64 -0.80
C VAL A 286 -24.29 -20.13 -0.61
N ASP A 287 -23.30 -21.01 -0.79
CA ASP A 287 -21.89 -20.66 -0.65
C ASP A 287 -21.36 -19.99 -1.93
N ILE A 288 -21.27 -18.64 -1.91
CA ILE A 288 -20.72 -17.83 -2.99
C ILE A 288 -19.71 -16.88 -2.37
N ILE A 289 -18.43 -17.19 -2.54
CA ILE A 289 -17.33 -16.46 -1.91
C ILE A 289 -17.26 -15.00 -2.37
N GLU A 290 -17.50 -14.72 -3.65
CA GLU A 290 -17.51 -13.38 -4.24
C GLU A 290 -18.57 -12.51 -3.57
N SER A 291 -19.77 -13.03 -3.37
CA SER A 291 -20.85 -12.30 -2.68
C SER A 291 -20.50 -11.99 -1.23
N ARG A 292 -19.83 -12.91 -0.52
CA ARG A 292 -19.36 -12.65 0.85
C ARG A 292 -18.32 -11.54 0.90
N ARG A 293 -17.38 -11.54 -0.05
CA ARG A 293 -16.35 -10.50 -0.17
C ARG A 293 -16.98 -9.13 -0.45
N ILE A 294 -17.90 -9.06 -1.41
CA ILE A 294 -18.63 -7.83 -1.73
C ILE A 294 -19.35 -7.30 -0.48
N ILE A 295 -20.12 -8.12 0.22
CA ILE A 295 -20.86 -7.70 1.41
C ILE A 295 -19.90 -7.23 2.52
N ALA A 296 -18.82 -7.96 2.79
CA ALA A 296 -17.87 -7.62 3.83
C ALA A 296 -17.14 -6.30 3.53
N GLU A 297 -16.73 -6.09 2.29
CA GLU A 297 -16.05 -4.90 1.83
C GLU A 297 -16.98 -3.69 1.82
N HIS A 298 -18.15 -3.81 1.21
CA HIS A 298 -19.13 -2.70 1.14
C HIS A 298 -19.63 -2.30 2.52
N LEU A 299 -19.79 -3.25 3.45
CA LEU A 299 -20.12 -2.95 4.84
C LEU A 299 -19.02 -2.11 5.50
N ARG A 300 -17.75 -2.50 5.35
CA ARG A 300 -16.60 -1.76 5.89
C ARG A 300 -16.51 -0.36 5.27
N SER A 301 -16.59 -0.27 3.94
CA SER A 301 -16.53 0.99 3.20
C SER A 301 -17.66 1.94 3.59
N SER A 302 -18.90 1.46 3.65
CA SER A 302 -20.06 2.23 4.08
C SER A 302 -19.91 2.74 5.52
N MET A 303 -19.47 1.88 6.43
CA MET A 303 -19.24 2.26 7.84
C MET A 303 -18.23 3.40 7.95
N MET A 304 -17.11 3.33 7.22
CA MET A 304 -16.07 4.36 7.28
C MET A 304 -16.52 5.68 6.65
N ILE A 305 -17.25 5.64 5.53
CA ILE A 305 -17.83 6.84 4.91
C ILE A 305 -18.85 7.49 5.86
N ILE A 306 -19.71 6.71 6.51
CA ILE A 306 -20.70 7.22 7.47
C ILE A 306 -20.00 7.81 8.70
N ALA A 307 -18.96 7.17 9.22
CA ALA A 307 -18.18 7.65 10.35
C ALA A 307 -17.53 9.02 10.08
N ASP A 308 -17.17 9.29 8.83
CA ASP A 308 -16.64 10.59 8.36
C ASP A 308 -17.75 11.57 7.90
N GLY A 309 -19.01 11.33 8.28
CA GLY A 309 -20.14 12.24 8.06
C GLY A 309 -20.91 12.03 6.74
N GLY A 310 -20.56 11.00 5.95
CA GLY A 310 -21.31 10.65 4.74
C GLY A 310 -22.75 10.26 5.02
N ARG A 311 -23.66 10.66 4.13
CA ARG A 311 -25.08 10.29 4.20
C ARG A 311 -25.57 9.80 2.87
N PRO A 312 -26.35 8.72 2.80
CA PRO A 312 -26.94 8.24 1.54
C PRO A 312 -27.82 9.31 0.90
N SER A 313 -27.66 9.49 -0.40
CA SER A 313 -28.50 10.40 -1.21
C SER A 313 -28.63 9.90 -2.64
N ASN A 314 -29.28 10.67 -3.53
CA ASN A 314 -29.46 10.31 -4.93
C ASN A 314 -28.38 10.89 -5.86
N ILE A 315 -27.45 11.69 -5.32
CA ILE A 315 -26.41 12.38 -6.09
C ILE A 315 -25.04 12.23 -5.43
N ASP A 316 -24.00 12.38 -6.21
CA ASP A 316 -22.59 12.49 -5.80
C ASP A 316 -22.14 11.38 -4.82
N ARG A 317 -21.38 11.75 -3.82
CA ARG A 317 -20.86 10.83 -2.79
C ARG A 317 -21.94 10.09 -2.02
N GLY A 318 -23.13 10.71 -1.84
CA GLY A 318 -24.26 10.06 -1.19
C GLY A 318 -24.89 8.97 -2.05
N TYR A 319 -24.85 9.10 -3.37
CA TYR A 319 -25.25 8.06 -4.31
C TYR A 319 -24.29 6.86 -4.25
N VAL A 320 -22.98 7.11 -4.20
CA VAL A 320 -22.00 6.04 -4.02
C VAL A 320 -22.26 5.26 -2.74
N LEU A 321 -22.44 5.96 -1.61
CA LEU A 321 -22.77 5.31 -0.33
C LEU A 321 -24.08 4.52 -0.37
N ARG A 322 -25.07 5.01 -1.13
CA ARG A 322 -26.34 4.29 -1.32
C ARG A 322 -26.19 3.05 -2.20
N ARG A 323 -25.24 3.06 -3.15
CA ARG A 323 -24.94 1.93 -4.02
C ARG A 323 -24.23 0.80 -3.27
N LEU A 324 -23.27 1.13 -2.38
CA LEU A 324 -22.61 0.20 -1.46
C LEU A 324 -23.60 -0.42 -0.47
#